data_9f8633c76c61069e991319d12eda1e44
#
_entry.id   9f8633c76c61069e991319d12eda1e44
#
_cell.length_a   1.000
_cell.length_b   1.000
_cell.length_c   1.000
_cell.angle_alpha   90.00
_cell.angle_beta   90.00
_cell.angle_gamma   90.00
#
_symmetry.space_group_name_H-M   'P 1'
#
loop_
_entity.id
_entity.type
_entity.pdbx_description
1 polymer ?
#
loop_
_entity_poly.entity_id
_entity_poly.type
_entity_poly.pdbx_seq_one_letter_code
_entity_poly.pdbx_strand_id
1 'polypeptide(L)'
;VVIEGKANSGNTEELQCVTVDMRKLAQFKNAKVLKFAKGVKYVAFKTKPDTGDKLDDKITGQDYLKSADKTGIEKIEFSSDFVKPYSHDWGNCIEEKLNQCFPKLKKVSISKNNKYYKVSNDVIFSKDGKKLVMYLANRPGKSYKIPAKCRKIGYYAFENVHNLKSVTISKNVKSKNVSFANAEKLEKISVSKKNKVLASKNGVLYNKKMTTLLEYPMGKKNTSFRIPKTVKTMDYVPDNIFMKKLYVPKK
;
A
#
# COMPACT_ATOMS: atom_id res chain seq x y z
N VAL A 1 3.18 -22.14 2.01
CA VAL A 1 3.96 -21.96 3.24
C VAL A 1 2.99 -21.61 4.36
N VAL A 2 3.07 -22.31 5.46
CA VAL A 2 2.33 -22.04 6.69
C VAL A 2 3.31 -21.52 7.73
N ILE A 3 2.99 -20.40 8.34
CA ILE A 3 3.76 -19.82 9.43
C ILE A 3 2.96 -19.98 10.72
N GLU A 4 3.53 -20.70 11.67
CA GLU A 4 2.95 -20.96 12.98
C GLU A 4 3.60 -20.07 14.02
N GLY A 5 2.78 -19.45 14.86
CA GLY A 5 3.25 -18.72 16.04
C GLY A 5 3.56 -19.70 17.15
N LYS A 6 4.81 -19.76 17.61
CA LYS A 6 5.11 -20.42 18.90
C LYS A 6 4.68 -19.51 20.04
N ALA A 7 3.79 -19.98 20.89
CA ALA A 7 3.54 -19.35 22.18
C ALA A 7 4.77 -19.64 23.06
N ASN A 8 5.65 -18.68 23.22
CA ASN A 8 6.66 -18.73 24.27
C ASN A 8 6.01 -18.27 25.58
N SER A 9 6.15 -19.05 26.63
CA SER A 9 5.64 -18.85 27.99
C SER A 9 6.44 -17.78 28.75
N GLY A 10 6.49 -16.56 28.26
CA GLY A 10 7.17 -15.45 28.93
C GLY A 10 6.45 -14.15 28.63
N ASN A 11 6.23 -13.38 29.67
CA ASN A 11 5.52 -12.11 29.69
C ASN A 11 5.94 -11.17 28.55
N THR A 12 4.97 -10.66 27.84
CA THR A 12 4.83 -9.38 27.14
C THR A 12 4.33 -9.51 25.70
N GLU A 13 3.66 -8.51 25.20
CA GLU A 13 3.08 -8.40 23.84
C GLU A 13 4.11 -8.56 22.71
N GLU A 14 5.41 -8.40 22.97
CA GLU A 14 6.53 -8.59 22.03
C GLU A 14 6.67 -10.04 21.51
N LEU A 15 6.23 -11.03 22.26
CA LEU A 15 6.45 -12.45 21.97
C LEU A 15 5.47 -13.06 20.95
N GLN A 16 4.52 -12.29 20.41
CA GLN A 16 3.52 -12.75 19.43
C GLN A 16 3.76 -12.19 18.03
N CYS A 17 4.88 -11.52 17.80
CA CYS A 17 5.28 -11.03 16.49
C CYS A 17 6.10 -12.09 15.75
N VAL A 18 5.67 -12.42 14.54
CA VAL A 18 6.42 -13.28 13.63
C VAL A 18 7.09 -12.39 12.58
N THR A 19 8.42 -12.43 12.55
CA THR A 19 9.19 -11.77 11.51
C THR A 19 9.44 -12.74 10.35
N VAL A 20 8.98 -12.37 9.17
CA VAL A 20 9.18 -13.11 7.93
C VAL A 20 10.38 -12.52 7.18
N ASP A 21 11.49 -13.25 7.14
CA ASP A 21 12.63 -12.87 6.30
C ASP A 21 12.31 -13.15 4.83
N MET A 22 12.26 -12.10 4.02
CA MET A 22 11.90 -12.20 2.60
C MET A 22 12.90 -13.03 1.80
N ARG A 23 14.19 -13.11 2.21
CA ARG A 23 15.22 -13.95 1.57
C ARG A 23 14.93 -15.43 1.80
N LYS A 24 14.51 -15.79 3.02
CA LYS A 24 14.12 -17.17 3.35
C LYS A 24 12.83 -17.56 2.63
N LEU A 25 11.86 -16.65 2.59
CA LEU A 25 10.60 -16.90 1.89
C LEU A 25 10.82 -17.09 0.38
N ALA A 26 11.75 -16.35 -0.23
CA ALA A 26 12.08 -16.46 -1.65
C ALA A 26 12.62 -17.83 -2.07
N GLN A 27 13.10 -18.66 -1.12
CA GLN A 27 13.56 -20.03 -1.40
C GLN A 27 12.38 -20.96 -1.77
N PHE A 28 11.17 -20.64 -1.35
CA PHE A 28 9.95 -21.41 -1.67
C PHE A 28 9.38 -20.96 -3.03
N LYS A 29 10.15 -21.18 -4.11
CA LYS A 29 9.87 -20.67 -5.47
C LYS A 29 8.49 -21.03 -6.02
N ASN A 30 7.95 -22.19 -5.65
CA ASN A 30 6.65 -22.68 -6.12
C ASN A 30 5.49 -22.34 -5.18
N ALA A 31 5.76 -21.71 -4.05
CA ALA A 31 4.71 -21.33 -3.11
C ALA A 31 3.85 -20.21 -3.68
N LYS A 32 2.54 -20.45 -3.74
CA LYS A 32 1.54 -19.47 -4.19
C LYS A 32 0.76 -18.87 -3.03
N VAL A 33 0.73 -19.54 -1.89
CA VAL A 33 -0.06 -19.15 -0.72
C VAL A 33 0.85 -19.05 0.49
N LEU A 34 0.74 -17.91 1.20
CA LEU A 34 1.31 -17.71 2.52
C LEU A 34 0.17 -17.66 3.53
N LYS A 35 0.21 -18.54 4.53
CA LYS A 35 -0.83 -18.62 5.55
C LYS A 35 -0.23 -18.39 6.93
N PHE A 36 -0.84 -17.53 7.69
CA PHE A 36 -0.55 -17.30 9.11
C PHE A 36 -1.56 -18.08 9.95
N ALA A 37 -1.06 -19.00 10.76
CA ALA A 37 -1.88 -19.87 11.61
C ALA A 37 -2.51 -19.08 12.77
N LYS A 38 -3.43 -19.75 13.49
CA LYS A 38 -4.01 -19.23 14.73
C LYS A 38 -2.88 -18.97 15.74
N GLY A 39 -3.00 -17.91 16.54
CA GLY A 39 -1.97 -17.48 17.49
C GLY A 39 -0.98 -16.45 16.93
N VAL A 40 -0.85 -16.31 15.61
CA VAL A 40 -0.04 -15.24 15.02
C VAL A 40 -0.82 -13.94 15.11
N LYS A 41 -0.40 -13.03 16.00
CA LYS A 41 -1.05 -11.74 16.21
C LYS A 41 -0.40 -10.62 15.39
N TYR A 42 0.92 -10.61 15.34
CA TYR A 42 1.69 -9.57 14.66
C TYR A 42 2.59 -10.20 13.59
N VAL A 43 2.72 -9.55 12.47
CA VAL A 43 3.58 -10.00 11.38
C VAL A 43 4.46 -8.84 10.94
N ALA A 44 5.76 -9.06 10.96
CA ALA A 44 6.75 -8.17 10.39
C ALA A 44 7.40 -8.82 9.16
N PHE A 45 7.65 -8.03 8.11
CA PHE A 45 8.42 -8.47 6.95
C PHE A 45 9.81 -7.82 7.00
N LYS A 46 10.83 -8.62 7.21
CA LYS A 46 12.20 -8.12 7.24
C LYS A 46 12.60 -7.70 5.82
N THR A 47 12.77 -6.40 5.64
CA THR A 47 13.14 -5.75 4.37
C THR A 47 14.48 -5.00 4.45
N LYS A 48 15.15 -5.09 5.60
CA LYS A 48 16.48 -4.51 5.87
C LYS A 48 17.29 -5.46 6.73
N PRO A 49 18.64 -5.44 6.68
CA PRO A 49 19.47 -6.12 7.65
C PRO A 49 19.21 -5.56 9.06
N ASP A 50 19.44 -6.38 10.09
CA ASP A 50 19.42 -5.91 11.46
C ASP A 50 20.69 -5.07 11.71
N THR A 51 20.53 -3.92 12.34
CA THR A 51 21.66 -3.09 12.77
C THR A 51 22.38 -3.84 13.90
N GLY A 52 23.50 -4.48 13.60
CA GLY A 52 24.30 -5.24 14.57
C GLY A 52 24.64 -6.69 14.17
N ASP A 53 24.05 -7.23 13.14
CA ASP A 53 24.44 -8.53 12.58
C ASP A 53 25.73 -8.38 11.77
N LYS A 54 26.88 -8.78 12.37
CA LYS A 54 28.20 -8.73 11.71
C LYS A 54 28.29 -9.51 10.39
N LEU A 55 27.33 -10.37 10.12
CA LEU A 55 27.25 -11.17 8.88
C LEU A 55 26.49 -10.44 7.74
N ASP A 56 25.76 -9.38 8.04
CA ASP A 56 24.87 -8.71 7.09
C ASP A 56 25.43 -7.37 6.54
N ASP A 57 26.64 -6.97 6.89
CA ASP A 57 27.27 -5.70 6.44
C ASP A 57 27.41 -5.59 4.90
N LYS A 58 27.30 -6.70 4.19
CA LYS A 58 27.32 -6.76 2.71
C LYS A 58 25.94 -6.84 2.07
N ILE A 59 24.86 -6.96 2.87
CA ILE A 59 23.51 -7.14 2.38
C ILE A 59 22.74 -5.84 2.52
N THR A 60 22.36 -5.26 1.40
CA THR A 60 21.64 -3.99 1.36
C THR A 60 20.12 -4.21 1.46
N GLY A 61 19.37 -3.17 1.83
CA GLY A 61 17.91 -3.20 1.75
C GLY A 61 17.38 -3.52 0.34
N GLN A 62 18.17 -3.24 -0.71
CA GLN A 62 17.82 -3.62 -2.08
C GLN A 62 17.85 -5.15 -2.31
N ASP A 63 18.69 -5.89 -1.59
CA ASP A 63 18.75 -7.34 -1.74
C ASP A 63 17.53 -8.02 -1.14
N TYR A 64 16.96 -7.48 -0.08
CA TYR A 64 15.66 -7.92 0.44
C TYR A 64 14.52 -7.63 -0.53
N LEU A 65 14.52 -6.47 -1.18
CA LEU A 65 13.51 -6.11 -2.19
C LEU A 65 13.63 -6.97 -3.45
N LYS A 66 14.84 -7.24 -3.94
CA LYS A 66 15.08 -8.20 -5.03
C LYS A 66 14.61 -9.62 -4.67
N SER A 67 14.69 -9.98 -3.39
CA SER A 67 14.16 -11.25 -2.90
C SER A 67 12.63 -11.25 -2.88
N ALA A 68 11.99 -10.12 -2.58
CA ALA A 68 10.53 -9.98 -2.66
C ALA A 68 10.02 -10.23 -4.09
N ASP A 69 10.70 -9.72 -5.11
CA ASP A 69 10.35 -9.96 -6.52
C ASP A 69 10.42 -11.43 -6.94
N LYS A 70 11.26 -12.23 -6.27
CA LYS A 70 11.41 -13.66 -6.49
C LYS A 70 10.31 -14.50 -5.85
N THR A 71 9.54 -13.93 -4.91
CA THR A 71 8.45 -14.70 -4.27
C THR A 71 7.35 -14.99 -5.28
N GLY A 72 6.82 -16.23 -5.22
CA GLY A 72 5.68 -16.64 -6.03
C GLY A 72 4.33 -16.35 -5.41
N ILE A 73 4.30 -15.70 -4.24
CA ILE A 73 3.08 -15.57 -3.42
C ILE A 73 2.04 -14.70 -4.12
N GLU A 74 0.89 -15.30 -4.36
CA GLU A 74 -0.28 -14.67 -4.99
C GLU A 74 -1.45 -14.47 -4.02
N LYS A 75 -1.44 -15.22 -2.90
CA LYS A 75 -2.48 -15.16 -1.86
C LYS A 75 -1.87 -15.16 -0.47
N ILE A 76 -2.41 -14.33 0.42
CA ILE A 76 -2.09 -14.33 1.85
C ILE A 76 -3.35 -14.58 2.66
N GLU A 77 -3.26 -15.44 3.68
CA GLU A 77 -4.33 -15.77 4.61
C GLU A 77 -3.93 -15.40 6.04
N PHE A 78 -4.69 -14.49 6.65
CA PHE A 78 -4.52 -14.12 8.05
C PHE A 78 -5.61 -14.75 8.92
N SER A 79 -5.21 -15.21 10.11
CA SER A 79 -6.13 -15.79 11.08
C SER A 79 -7.03 -14.75 11.76
N SER A 80 -7.93 -15.23 12.66
CA SER A 80 -8.75 -14.36 13.51
C SER A 80 -7.93 -13.52 14.47
N ASP A 81 -6.77 -14.03 14.88
CA ASP A 81 -5.96 -13.44 15.95
C ASP A 81 -5.05 -12.32 15.45
N PHE A 82 -4.96 -12.15 14.12
CA PHE A 82 -4.16 -11.09 13.53
C PHE A 82 -4.64 -9.70 13.99
N VAL A 83 -3.75 -8.96 14.61
CA VAL A 83 -3.99 -7.63 15.19
C VAL A 83 -3.25 -6.57 14.37
N LYS A 84 -3.67 -5.34 14.44
CA LYS A 84 -2.92 -4.21 13.91
C LYS A 84 -1.51 -4.20 14.52
N PRO A 85 -0.43 -4.13 13.71
CA PRO A 85 0.92 -4.03 14.25
C PRO A 85 1.03 -2.79 15.17
N TYR A 86 1.68 -2.98 16.30
CA TYR A 86 1.94 -1.92 17.27
C TYR A 86 2.91 -0.91 16.67
N SER A 87 2.65 0.38 16.86
CA SER A 87 3.40 1.47 16.27
C SER A 87 4.58 1.87 17.17
N HIS A 88 5.64 1.10 17.24
CA HIS A 88 6.95 1.61 17.61
C HIS A 88 8.02 0.80 16.88
N ASP A 89 8.77 1.43 16.02
CA ASP A 89 10.05 1.07 15.39
C ASP A 89 10.13 -0.18 14.48
N TRP A 90 9.12 -1.04 14.47
CA TRP A 90 9.03 -2.17 13.54
C TRP A 90 7.99 -1.85 12.46
N GLY A 91 8.41 -1.28 11.36
CA GLY A 91 7.57 -0.76 10.27
C GLY A 91 6.23 -1.48 10.09
N ASN A 92 5.16 -0.72 9.98
CA ASN A 92 3.76 -1.17 9.83
C ASN A 92 3.59 -2.08 8.61
N CYS A 93 3.67 -3.38 8.81
CA CYS A 93 3.88 -4.34 7.72
C CYS A 93 2.76 -4.42 6.70
N ILE A 94 1.50 -4.33 7.12
CA ILE A 94 0.41 -4.34 6.15
C ILE A 94 0.29 -2.99 5.46
N GLU A 95 0.33 -1.90 6.21
CA GLU A 95 0.04 -0.56 5.67
C GLU A 95 1.17 0.00 4.81
N GLU A 96 2.42 -0.46 4.99
CA GLU A 96 3.60 0.12 4.32
C GLU A 96 4.33 -0.87 3.41
N LYS A 97 4.35 -2.14 3.75
CA LYS A 97 5.27 -3.10 3.12
C LYS A 97 4.60 -4.22 2.32
N LEU A 98 3.29 -4.48 2.54
CA LEU A 98 2.65 -5.66 1.94
C LEU A 98 2.81 -5.68 0.41
N ASN A 99 2.49 -4.60 -0.27
CA ASN A 99 2.60 -4.52 -1.73
C ASN A 99 4.05 -4.55 -2.21
N GLN A 100 4.97 -3.99 -1.44
CA GLN A 100 6.39 -4.00 -1.74
C GLN A 100 6.99 -5.41 -1.58
N CYS A 101 6.58 -6.13 -0.52
CA CYS A 101 7.06 -7.49 -0.25
C CYS A 101 6.42 -8.55 -1.16
N PHE A 102 5.23 -8.29 -1.68
CA PHE A 102 4.46 -9.25 -2.48
C PHE A 102 3.91 -8.62 -3.75
N PRO A 103 4.76 -8.30 -4.74
CA PRO A 103 4.34 -7.63 -5.97
C PRO A 103 3.36 -8.46 -6.82
N LYS A 104 3.33 -9.79 -6.63
CA LYS A 104 2.40 -10.71 -7.31
C LYS A 104 1.09 -10.95 -6.55
N LEU A 105 0.90 -10.31 -5.40
CA LEU A 105 -0.26 -10.54 -4.53
C LEU A 105 -1.57 -10.07 -5.20
N LYS A 106 -2.46 -11.02 -5.43
CA LYS A 106 -3.77 -10.83 -6.06
C LYS A 106 -4.93 -10.94 -5.08
N LYS A 107 -4.75 -11.78 -4.04
CA LYS A 107 -5.81 -12.15 -3.10
C LYS A 107 -5.33 -12.07 -1.67
N VAL A 108 -6.23 -11.68 -0.79
CA VAL A 108 -6.03 -11.72 0.65
C VAL A 108 -7.29 -12.24 1.31
N SER A 109 -7.15 -13.05 2.33
CA SER A 109 -8.25 -13.43 3.21
C SER A 109 -7.90 -13.12 4.66
N ILE A 110 -8.87 -12.63 5.38
CA ILE A 110 -8.80 -12.36 6.82
C ILE A 110 -10.03 -13.01 7.42
N SER A 111 -9.87 -13.75 8.51
CA SER A 111 -10.98 -14.41 9.19
C SER A 111 -12.12 -13.44 9.46
N LYS A 112 -13.36 -13.89 9.26
CA LYS A 112 -14.57 -13.10 9.57
C LYS A 112 -14.63 -12.68 11.03
N ASN A 113 -14.00 -13.45 11.93
CA ASN A 113 -13.92 -13.18 13.37
C ASN A 113 -12.79 -12.19 13.73
N ASN A 114 -11.97 -11.75 12.77
CA ASN A 114 -10.97 -10.73 13.05
C ASN A 114 -11.62 -9.43 13.52
N LYS A 115 -11.10 -8.84 14.59
CA LYS A 115 -11.68 -7.65 15.24
C LYS A 115 -11.27 -6.33 14.58
N TYR A 116 -10.18 -6.33 13.82
CA TYR A 116 -9.53 -5.11 13.31
C TYR A 116 -9.77 -4.86 11.84
N TYR A 117 -9.78 -5.93 11.04
CA TYR A 117 -9.82 -5.84 9.59
C TYR A 117 -10.94 -6.67 8.98
N LYS A 118 -11.29 -6.31 7.78
CA LYS A 118 -12.10 -7.11 6.85
C LYS A 118 -11.55 -6.96 5.44
N VAL A 119 -11.85 -7.93 4.61
CA VAL A 119 -11.56 -7.90 3.18
C VAL A 119 -12.86 -7.75 2.40
N SER A 120 -12.84 -6.92 1.40
CA SER A 120 -13.93 -6.79 0.43
C SER A 120 -13.32 -6.62 -0.96
N ASN A 121 -13.64 -7.56 -1.87
CA ASN A 121 -13.11 -7.57 -3.24
C ASN A 121 -11.58 -7.42 -3.28
N ASP A 122 -10.86 -8.21 -2.49
CA ASP A 122 -9.41 -8.20 -2.39
C ASP A 122 -8.81 -6.81 -2.05
N VAL A 123 -9.54 -6.02 -1.28
CA VAL A 123 -9.09 -4.77 -0.67
C VAL A 123 -9.25 -4.90 0.84
N ILE A 124 -8.22 -4.54 1.58
CA ILE A 124 -8.22 -4.58 3.05
C ILE A 124 -8.80 -3.27 3.59
N PHE A 125 -9.76 -3.39 4.46
CA PHE A 125 -10.38 -2.28 5.19
C PHE A 125 -10.26 -2.46 6.69
N SER A 126 -10.36 -1.36 7.45
CA SER A 126 -10.71 -1.45 8.86
C SER A 126 -12.03 -2.23 9.04
N LYS A 127 -12.23 -2.87 10.19
CA LYS A 127 -13.41 -3.70 10.46
C LYS A 127 -14.72 -2.96 10.22
N ASP A 128 -14.78 -1.70 10.63
CA ASP A 128 -15.93 -0.82 10.40
C ASP A 128 -16.08 -0.35 8.95
N GLY A 129 -15.09 -0.60 8.09
CA GLY A 129 -15.06 -0.22 6.67
C GLY A 129 -14.84 1.28 6.43
N LYS A 130 -14.48 2.05 7.43
CA LYS A 130 -14.27 3.49 7.29
C LYS A 130 -12.86 3.86 6.79
N LYS A 131 -11.86 2.97 6.96
CA LYS A 131 -10.50 3.15 6.43
C LYS A 131 -10.23 2.09 5.35
N LEU A 132 -9.85 2.49 4.14
CA LEU A 132 -9.20 1.64 3.17
C LEU A 132 -7.74 1.53 3.62
N VAL A 133 -7.32 0.32 3.98
CA VAL A 133 -5.98 0.04 4.51
C VAL A 133 -5.01 -0.26 3.38
N MET A 134 -5.40 -1.17 2.45
CA MET A 134 -4.53 -1.60 1.37
C MET A 134 -5.33 -2.09 0.16
N TYR A 135 -4.98 -1.61 -1.01
CA TYR A 135 -5.34 -2.15 -2.32
C TYR A 135 -4.17 -3.02 -2.80
N LEU A 136 -4.42 -4.28 -3.13
CA LEU A 136 -3.32 -5.22 -3.40
C LEU A 136 -2.57 -4.90 -4.69
N ALA A 137 -1.24 -5.13 -4.66
CA ALA A 137 -0.31 -4.81 -5.74
C ALA A 137 -0.78 -5.31 -7.12
N ASN A 138 -1.13 -6.58 -7.21
CA ASN A 138 -1.50 -7.22 -8.47
C ASN A 138 -2.98 -7.65 -8.52
N ARG A 139 -3.83 -6.97 -7.73
CA ARG A 139 -5.28 -7.18 -7.77
C ARG A 139 -5.80 -7.02 -9.20
N PRO A 140 -6.63 -7.96 -9.69
CA PRO A 140 -7.23 -7.84 -11.01
C PRO A 140 -8.19 -6.65 -11.09
N GLY A 141 -8.29 -6.07 -12.29
CA GLY A 141 -9.16 -4.93 -12.58
C GLY A 141 -8.42 -3.63 -12.82
N LYS A 142 -8.91 -2.87 -13.79
CA LYS A 142 -8.28 -1.61 -14.26
C LYS A 142 -8.86 -0.37 -13.59
N SER A 143 -9.99 -0.49 -12.90
CA SER A 143 -10.65 0.64 -12.25
C SER A 143 -11.12 0.28 -10.85
N TYR A 144 -11.12 1.25 -9.96
CA TYR A 144 -11.61 1.07 -8.62
C TYR A 144 -12.37 2.30 -8.11
N LYS A 145 -13.58 2.06 -7.60
CA LYS A 145 -14.37 3.08 -6.93
C LYS A 145 -14.32 2.86 -5.43
N ILE A 146 -13.75 3.80 -4.69
CA ILE A 146 -13.69 3.75 -3.24
C ILE A 146 -15.11 3.77 -2.66
N PRO A 147 -15.47 2.82 -1.79
CA PRO A 147 -16.82 2.73 -1.22
C PRO A 147 -17.24 4.02 -0.52
N ALA A 148 -18.53 4.36 -0.60
CA ALA A 148 -19.08 5.56 0.02
C ALA A 148 -18.93 5.57 1.55
N LYS A 149 -18.87 4.40 2.20
CA LYS A 149 -18.63 4.27 3.64
C LYS A 149 -17.21 4.68 4.04
N CYS A 150 -16.25 4.58 3.12
CA CYS A 150 -14.84 4.90 3.38
C CYS A 150 -14.67 6.41 3.63
N ARG A 151 -14.00 6.76 4.73
CA ARG A 151 -13.70 8.13 5.17
C ARG A 151 -12.21 8.43 5.16
N LYS A 152 -11.37 7.39 5.27
CA LYS A 152 -9.91 7.50 5.29
C LYS A 152 -9.30 6.52 4.29
N ILE A 153 -8.21 6.93 3.66
CA ILE A 153 -7.33 6.08 2.85
C ILE A 153 -6.00 6.06 3.59
N GLY A 154 -5.42 4.87 3.79
CA GLY A 154 -4.07 4.72 4.32
C GLY A 154 -3.08 5.43 3.38
N TYR A 155 -2.01 6.01 3.92
CA TYR A 155 -1.02 6.74 3.12
C TYR A 155 -0.48 5.85 1.99
N TYR A 156 0.01 4.67 2.29
CA TYR A 156 0.58 3.71 1.33
C TYR A 156 -0.45 2.79 0.65
N ALA A 157 -1.75 3.07 0.82
CA ALA A 157 -2.81 2.14 0.43
C ALA A 157 -2.86 1.82 -1.07
N PHE A 158 -2.33 2.67 -1.92
CA PHE A 158 -2.27 2.50 -3.37
C PHE A 158 -0.84 2.49 -3.95
N GLU A 159 0.18 2.36 -3.09
CA GLU A 159 1.55 2.24 -3.57
C GLU A 159 1.83 0.86 -4.17
N ASN A 160 2.73 0.82 -5.15
CA ASN A 160 3.15 -0.41 -5.83
C ASN A 160 1.96 -1.20 -6.43
N VAL A 161 0.95 -0.52 -6.97
CA VAL A 161 -0.19 -1.18 -7.64
C VAL A 161 0.03 -1.25 -9.15
N HIS A 162 0.00 -2.46 -9.71
CA HIS A 162 0.45 -2.71 -11.08
C HIS A 162 -0.66 -2.71 -12.14
N ASN A 163 -1.93 -2.93 -11.76
CA ASN A 163 -3.02 -3.10 -12.73
C ASN A 163 -4.01 -1.95 -12.77
N LEU A 164 -3.98 -1.06 -11.78
CA LEU A 164 -4.96 0.00 -11.63
C LEU A 164 -4.69 1.15 -12.62
N LYS A 165 -5.66 1.43 -13.50
CA LYS A 165 -5.61 2.56 -14.44
C LYS A 165 -6.40 3.77 -13.96
N SER A 166 -7.45 3.55 -13.19
CA SER A 166 -8.25 4.65 -12.68
C SER A 166 -8.78 4.39 -11.28
N VAL A 167 -8.81 5.46 -10.47
CA VAL A 167 -9.42 5.44 -9.14
C VAL A 167 -10.46 6.54 -9.03
N THR A 168 -11.59 6.23 -8.37
CA THR A 168 -12.62 7.22 -8.04
C THR A 168 -12.74 7.38 -6.53
N ILE A 169 -12.42 8.56 -6.03
CA ILE A 169 -12.49 8.94 -4.63
C ILE A 169 -13.90 9.43 -4.30
N SER A 170 -14.54 8.83 -3.29
CA SER A 170 -15.90 9.16 -2.91
C SER A 170 -16.00 10.49 -2.15
N LYS A 171 -17.24 11.01 -2.03
CA LYS A 171 -17.51 12.30 -1.34
C LYS A 171 -17.10 12.31 0.13
N ASN A 172 -17.06 11.14 0.78
CA ASN A 172 -16.87 11.02 2.22
C ASN A 172 -15.37 10.90 2.63
N VAL A 173 -14.48 10.67 1.69
CA VAL A 173 -13.04 10.57 1.97
C VAL A 173 -12.50 11.92 2.42
N LYS A 174 -11.82 11.93 3.57
CA LYS A 174 -11.25 13.12 4.22
C LYS A 174 -9.72 13.07 4.31
N SER A 175 -9.07 12.00 3.82
CA SER A 175 -7.59 11.92 3.79
C SER A 175 -7.03 13.03 2.92
N LYS A 176 -6.07 13.77 3.44
CA LYS A 176 -5.36 14.82 2.70
C LYS A 176 -4.16 14.24 1.95
N ASN A 177 -3.48 13.28 2.55
CA ASN A 177 -2.28 12.65 2.01
C ASN A 177 -2.63 11.22 1.59
N VAL A 178 -2.49 10.93 0.31
CA VAL A 178 -2.68 9.61 -0.29
C VAL A 178 -1.59 9.46 -1.34
N SER A 179 -0.72 8.48 -1.16
CA SER A 179 0.34 8.16 -2.13
C SER A 179 -0.14 7.14 -3.15
N PHE A 180 0.28 7.33 -4.40
CA PHE A 180 0.13 6.39 -5.50
C PHE A 180 1.51 6.08 -6.12
N ALA A 181 2.57 6.19 -5.32
CA ALA A 181 3.93 5.91 -5.78
C ALA A 181 4.02 4.51 -6.41
N ASN A 182 4.79 4.41 -7.48
CA ASN A 182 4.97 3.18 -8.26
C ASN A 182 3.66 2.58 -8.82
N ALA A 183 2.60 3.38 -8.95
CA ALA A 183 1.37 3.01 -9.65
C ALA A 183 1.52 3.30 -11.15
N GLU A 184 2.43 2.59 -11.82
CA GLU A 184 2.91 2.90 -13.18
C GLU A 184 1.82 2.93 -14.26
N LYS A 185 0.73 2.18 -14.07
CA LYS A 185 -0.40 2.15 -15.00
C LYS A 185 -1.53 3.11 -14.64
N LEU A 186 -1.42 3.85 -13.54
CA LEU A 186 -2.47 4.78 -13.12
C LEU A 186 -2.51 5.99 -14.04
N GLU A 187 -3.60 6.12 -14.80
CA GLU A 187 -3.80 7.19 -15.80
C GLU A 187 -4.70 8.31 -15.26
N LYS A 188 -5.59 7.98 -14.29
CA LYS A 188 -6.64 8.90 -13.87
C LYS A 188 -7.04 8.75 -12.42
N ILE A 189 -7.06 9.87 -11.69
CA ILE A 189 -7.70 9.98 -10.39
C ILE A 189 -8.91 10.90 -10.53
N SER A 190 -10.09 10.40 -10.15
CA SER A 190 -11.34 11.15 -10.15
C SER A 190 -11.81 11.37 -8.72
N VAL A 191 -12.28 12.58 -8.41
CA VAL A 191 -12.83 12.91 -7.10
C VAL A 191 -14.28 13.35 -7.27
N SER A 192 -15.18 12.84 -6.42
CA SER A 192 -16.57 13.29 -6.39
C SER A 192 -16.64 14.81 -6.22
N LYS A 193 -17.43 15.48 -7.05
CA LYS A 193 -17.67 16.94 -6.95
C LYS A 193 -18.16 17.37 -5.55
N LYS A 194 -18.85 16.45 -4.84
CA LYS A 194 -19.35 16.67 -3.47
C LYS A 194 -18.28 16.43 -2.38
N ASN A 195 -17.04 16.04 -2.74
CA ASN A 195 -15.96 15.93 -1.77
C ASN A 195 -15.54 17.31 -1.29
N LYS A 196 -15.36 17.47 0.05
CA LYS A 196 -15.06 18.78 0.68
C LYS A 196 -13.56 19.01 0.93
N VAL A 197 -12.71 18.00 0.71
CA VAL A 197 -11.28 18.03 1.04
C VAL A 197 -10.41 17.95 -0.21
N LEU A 198 -10.81 17.13 -1.18
CA LEU A 198 -10.08 16.83 -2.39
C LEU A 198 -10.84 17.30 -3.63
N ALA A 199 -10.09 17.53 -4.70
CA ALA A 199 -10.60 17.81 -6.04
C ALA A 199 -9.76 17.08 -7.09
N SER A 200 -10.29 16.88 -8.28
CA SER A 200 -9.52 16.44 -9.43
C SER A 200 -9.85 17.24 -10.67
N LYS A 201 -8.83 17.52 -11.48
CA LYS A 201 -8.97 18.13 -12.79
C LYS A 201 -8.12 17.39 -13.80
N ASN A 202 -8.71 16.99 -14.92
CA ASN A 202 -8.03 16.22 -15.97
C ASN A 202 -7.33 14.94 -15.46
N GLY A 203 -7.88 14.29 -14.42
CA GLY A 203 -7.33 13.07 -13.85
C GLY A 203 -6.19 13.27 -12.84
N VAL A 204 -5.81 14.50 -12.55
CA VAL A 204 -4.79 14.89 -11.57
C VAL A 204 -5.46 15.24 -10.25
N LEU A 205 -4.86 14.85 -9.13
CA LEU A 205 -5.39 15.05 -7.77
C LEU A 205 -4.87 16.34 -7.15
N TYR A 206 -5.76 17.08 -6.52
CA TYR A 206 -5.47 18.33 -5.82
C TYR A 206 -6.19 18.37 -4.47
N ASN A 207 -5.76 19.28 -3.59
CA ASN A 207 -6.59 19.71 -2.48
C ASN A 207 -7.86 20.42 -3.01
N LYS A 208 -8.89 20.58 -2.18
CA LYS A 208 -10.19 21.15 -2.60
C LYS A 208 -10.08 22.54 -3.23
N LYS A 209 -9.18 23.38 -2.72
CA LYS A 209 -8.95 24.73 -3.22
C LYS A 209 -8.07 24.78 -4.48
N MET A 210 -7.55 23.63 -4.93
CA MET A 210 -6.60 23.51 -6.05
C MET A 210 -5.35 24.38 -5.87
N THR A 211 -4.93 24.60 -4.63
CA THR A 211 -3.70 25.32 -4.29
C THR A 211 -2.51 24.38 -4.08
N THR A 212 -2.76 23.09 -3.89
CA THR A 212 -1.73 22.04 -3.78
C THR A 212 -2.00 20.94 -4.79
N LEU A 213 -1.01 20.62 -5.60
CA LEU A 213 -0.99 19.42 -6.42
C LEU A 213 -0.56 18.25 -5.52
N LEU A 214 -1.44 17.27 -5.36
CA LEU A 214 -1.22 16.13 -4.47
C LEU A 214 -0.72 14.89 -5.21
N GLU A 215 -1.21 14.64 -6.45
CA GLU A 215 -0.79 13.48 -7.24
C GLU A 215 -1.00 13.72 -8.74
N TYR A 216 0.06 13.50 -9.53
CA TYR A 216 0.00 13.39 -10.98
C TYR A 216 0.21 11.93 -11.35
N PRO A 217 -0.78 11.23 -11.94
CA PRO A 217 -0.69 9.79 -12.17
C PRO A 217 0.49 9.38 -13.07
N MET A 218 1.28 8.40 -12.63
CA MET A 218 2.48 7.92 -13.32
C MET A 218 2.20 7.40 -14.74
N GLY A 219 1.09 6.70 -14.93
CA GLY A 219 0.68 6.12 -16.21
C GLY A 219 -0.04 7.08 -17.15
N LYS A 220 -0.17 8.35 -16.79
CA LYS A 220 -0.85 9.36 -17.61
C LYS A 220 0.00 9.71 -18.84
N LYS A 221 -0.53 9.44 -20.05
CA LYS A 221 0.22 9.50 -21.32
C LYS A 221 0.44 10.89 -21.91
N ASN A 222 0.12 11.94 -21.18
CA ASN A 222 0.35 13.31 -21.65
C ASN A 222 1.85 13.64 -21.68
N THR A 223 2.33 14.10 -22.83
CA THR A 223 3.73 14.52 -23.01
C THR A 223 4.03 15.90 -22.43
N SER A 224 3.01 16.65 -22.08
CA SER A 224 3.16 17.96 -21.42
C SER A 224 2.09 18.17 -20.37
N PHE A 225 2.45 18.91 -19.34
CA PHE A 225 1.53 19.32 -18.29
C PHE A 225 1.76 20.77 -17.89
N ARG A 226 0.70 21.55 -17.91
CA ARG A 226 0.71 22.92 -17.40
C ARG A 226 0.05 22.93 -16.02
N ILE A 227 0.86 23.24 -15.00
CA ILE A 227 0.39 23.39 -13.63
C ILE A 227 -0.61 24.55 -13.57
N PRO A 228 -1.81 24.38 -13.00
CA PRO A 228 -2.77 25.46 -12.85
C PRO A 228 -2.19 26.65 -12.07
N LYS A 229 -2.50 27.88 -12.48
CA LYS A 229 -2.02 29.10 -11.79
C LYS A 229 -2.44 29.21 -10.32
N THR A 230 -3.49 28.48 -9.93
CA THR A 230 -3.94 28.42 -8.52
C THR A 230 -3.03 27.59 -7.62
N VAL A 231 -2.20 26.70 -8.20
CA VAL A 231 -1.30 25.80 -7.44
C VAL A 231 -0.12 26.63 -6.92
N LYS A 232 0.04 26.60 -5.60
CA LYS A 232 1.13 27.25 -4.86
C LYS A 232 2.19 26.26 -4.39
N THR A 233 1.78 25.01 -4.12
CA THR A 233 2.64 23.96 -3.61
C THR A 233 2.39 22.65 -4.34
N MET A 234 3.40 21.81 -4.37
CA MET A 234 3.34 20.43 -4.85
C MET A 234 3.94 19.54 -3.77
N ASP A 235 3.27 18.43 -3.43
CA ASP A 235 3.77 17.50 -2.41
C ASP A 235 5.00 16.71 -2.94
N TYR A 236 5.14 16.63 -4.27
CA TYR A 236 6.29 16.02 -4.95
C TYR A 236 6.36 16.52 -6.40
N VAL A 237 7.52 16.35 -7.03
CA VAL A 237 7.67 16.59 -8.47
C VAL A 237 7.05 15.42 -9.24
N PRO A 238 6.15 15.68 -10.21
CA PRO A 238 5.54 14.61 -10.99
C PRO A 238 6.59 13.71 -11.65
N ASP A 239 6.67 12.46 -11.21
CA ASP A 239 7.47 11.41 -11.83
C ASP A 239 6.59 10.64 -12.83
N ASN A 240 6.70 10.98 -14.11
CA ASN A 240 5.88 10.40 -15.17
C ASN A 240 6.74 10.17 -16.40
N ILE A 241 6.89 8.92 -16.79
CA ILE A 241 7.77 8.49 -17.91
C ILE A 241 7.38 9.05 -19.27
N PHE A 242 6.14 9.52 -19.44
CA PHE A 242 5.66 10.09 -20.71
C PHE A 242 5.83 11.59 -20.77
N MET A 243 6.05 12.28 -19.64
CA MET A 243 6.09 13.73 -19.55
C MET A 243 7.43 14.25 -20.06
N LYS A 244 7.39 15.04 -21.15
CA LYS A 244 8.57 15.73 -21.72
C LYS A 244 8.65 17.21 -21.32
N LYS A 245 7.52 17.84 -20.99
CA LYS A 245 7.45 19.27 -20.68
C LYS A 245 6.53 19.53 -19.49
N LEU A 246 7.07 20.19 -18.45
CA LEU A 246 6.32 20.69 -17.29
C LEU A 246 6.35 22.21 -17.33
N TYR A 247 5.17 22.85 -17.41
CA TYR A 247 5.04 24.30 -17.38
C TYR A 247 4.64 24.75 -15.97
N VAL A 248 5.56 25.40 -15.29
CA VAL A 248 5.35 25.97 -13.96
C VAL A 248 4.82 27.40 -14.11
N PRO A 249 3.79 27.82 -13.35
CA PRO A 249 3.32 29.19 -13.37
C PRO A 249 4.43 30.16 -12.96
N LYS A 250 4.58 31.27 -13.69
CA LYS A 250 5.39 32.38 -13.18
C LYS A 250 4.71 32.94 -11.92
N LYS A 251 5.49 33.26 -10.91
CA LYS A 251 5.03 33.99 -9.73
C LYS A 251 4.55 35.38 -10.10
#